data_407af445faf35c49bf132585a4051aee
#
_entry.id   407af445faf35c49bf132585a4051aee
#
_cell.length_a   1.000
_cell.length_b   1.000
_cell.length_c   1.000
_cell.angle_alpha   90.00
_cell.angle_beta   90.00
_cell.angle_gamma   90.00
#
_symmetry.space_group_name_H-M   'P 1'
#
loop_
_entity.id
_entity.type
_entity.pdbx_description
1 polymer ?
#
loop_
_entity_poly.entity_id
_entity_poly.type
_entity_poly.pdbx_seq_one_letter_code
_entity_poly.pdbx_strand_id
1 'polypeptide(L)'
;MTSYETLSFAVDDDGVATLTLDRPDSLNAFDLTMARELEQVFLTDARSDDVRAVVVTGAGRAFCAGMDLSAEGNVFGLDESLRPTPEEFRASYDAAPYDEGVRDTGGKVTLAIHALPKPVIAAINGPAVGIGATMTLAMDLRLASTKARIGFVFGRLGIVPEACSSWFLPRIVGIQQALEWVYSAEILTAEQAHAGRLVRSLHEPDDLLPAALDLARSFVVGRSPVALGLAKQLLYRNGAAGHPLEAHLSDSLAMYYTSIGDGKEGVAAFLEKRPASFTGRAADLPRIH
;
A
#
# COMPACT_ATOMS: atom_id res chain seq x y z
N MET A 1 4.71 -8.88 -20.08
CA MET A 1 4.39 -8.87 -18.63
C MET A 1 5.40 -9.75 -17.93
N THR A 2 5.92 -9.30 -16.81
CA THR A 2 6.83 -10.11 -15.98
C THR A 2 6.07 -11.32 -15.43
N SER A 3 6.68 -12.50 -15.44
CA SER A 3 6.11 -13.68 -14.80
C SER A 3 6.60 -13.74 -13.35
N TYR A 4 5.69 -13.89 -12.42
CA TYR A 4 5.96 -14.02 -11.00
C TYR A 4 5.69 -15.44 -10.53
N GLU A 5 6.36 -15.88 -9.48
CA GLU A 5 6.16 -17.20 -8.87
C GLU A 5 5.03 -17.21 -7.85
N THR A 6 4.93 -16.11 -7.07
CA THR A 6 4.03 -15.99 -5.92
C THR A 6 2.90 -14.99 -6.11
N LEU A 7 2.89 -14.31 -7.25
CA LEU A 7 1.94 -13.26 -7.58
C LEU A 7 1.33 -13.44 -8.96
N SER A 8 0.13 -12.92 -9.18
CA SER A 8 -0.38 -12.63 -10.51
C SER A 8 -0.69 -11.15 -10.66
N PHE A 9 -0.39 -10.58 -11.84
CA PHE A 9 -0.56 -9.15 -12.13
C PHE A 9 -1.23 -8.97 -13.49
N ALA A 10 -2.44 -8.43 -13.50
CA ALA A 10 -3.22 -8.21 -14.71
C ALA A 10 -3.76 -6.78 -14.74
N VAL A 11 -3.77 -6.13 -15.90
CA VAL A 11 -4.26 -4.76 -16.10
C VAL A 11 -5.47 -4.80 -17.03
N ASP A 12 -6.56 -4.14 -16.65
CA ASP A 12 -7.75 -4.01 -17.49
C ASP A 12 -7.67 -2.81 -18.45
N ASP A 13 -8.69 -2.68 -19.31
CA ASP A 13 -8.75 -1.63 -20.34
C ASP A 13 -8.82 -0.20 -19.76
N ASP A 14 -9.24 -0.05 -18.51
CA ASP A 14 -9.29 1.24 -17.80
C ASP A 14 -7.95 1.57 -17.09
N GLY A 15 -6.96 0.66 -17.17
CA GLY A 15 -5.67 0.77 -16.53
C GLY A 15 -5.71 0.41 -15.04
N VAL A 16 -6.75 -0.29 -14.57
CA VAL A 16 -6.78 -0.80 -13.20
C VAL A 16 -6.07 -2.15 -13.16
N ALA A 17 -4.96 -2.20 -12.42
CA ALA A 17 -4.23 -3.44 -12.19
C ALA A 17 -4.85 -4.22 -11.03
N THR A 18 -5.03 -5.53 -11.22
CA THR A 18 -5.29 -6.48 -10.13
C THR A 18 -4.01 -7.22 -9.82
N LEU A 19 -3.48 -7.02 -8.61
CA LEU A 19 -2.36 -7.73 -8.04
C LEU A 19 -2.90 -8.78 -7.07
N THR A 20 -2.72 -10.05 -7.38
CA THR A 20 -3.18 -11.16 -6.54
C THR A 20 -1.99 -11.84 -5.88
N LEU A 21 -2.01 -11.97 -4.56
CA LEU A 21 -1.09 -12.84 -3.82
C LEU A 21 -1.50 -14.29 -4.12
N ASP A 22 -0.63 -15.09 -4.71
CA ASP A 22 -1.00 -16.36 -5.36
C ASP A 22 -0.21 -17.55 -4.85
N ARG A 23 -0.33 -17.80 -3.54
CA ARG A 23 0.12 -19.00 -2.84
C ARG A 23 -1.06 -19.60 -2.01
N PRO A 24 -2.21 -19.95 -2.64
CA PRO A 24 -3.43 -20.28 -1.91
C PRO A 24 -3.29 -21.49 -0.99
N ASP A 25 -2.46 -22.46 -1.33
CA ASP A 25 -2.21 -23.68 -0.52
C ASP A 25 -1.53 -23.36 0.81
N SER A 26 -0.72 -22.29 0.87
CA SER A 26 -0.11 -21.76 2.09
C SER A 26 -0.82 -20.51 2.64
N LEU A 27 -2.10 -20.29 2.26
CA LEU A 27 -2.88 -19.12 2.68
C LEU A 27 -2.21 -17.78 2.32
N ASN A 28 -1.50 -17.74 1.20
CA ASN A 28 -0.71 -16.60 0.74
C ASN A 28 0.32 -16.13 1.79
N ALA A 29 0.91 -17.08 2.55
CA ALA A 29 1.96 -16.76 3.50
C ALA A 29 3.12 -16.05 2.81
N PHE A 30 3.59 -14.98 3.45
CA PHE A 30 4.61 -14.09 2.95
C PHE A 30 5.99 -14.72 3.15
N ASP A 31 6.74 -14.87 2.08
CA ASP A 31 8.14 -15.30 2.11
C ASP A 31 9.04 -14.29 1.40
N LEU A 32 10.34 -14.56 1.37
CA LEU A 32 11.32 -13.66 0.75
C LEU A 32 11.15 -13.54 -0.77
N THR A 33 10.60 -14.57 -1.43
CA THR A 33 10.29 -14.53 -2.86
C THR A 33 9.14 -13.55 -3.12
N MET A 34 8.02 -13.72 -2.41
CA MET A 34 6.89 -12.81 -2.48
C MET A 34 7.28 -11.36 -2.14
N ALA A 35 8.16 -11.18 -1.15
CA ALA A 35 8.66 -9.86 -0.79
C ALA A 35 9.38 -9.16 -1.93
N ARG A 36 10.33 -9.85 -2.58
CA ARG A 36 11.08 -9.32 -3.73
C ARG A 36 10.17 -9.05 -4.92
N GLU A 37 9.23 -9.94 -5.18
CA GLU A 37 8.27 -9.78 -6.26
C GLU A 37 7.32 -8.60 -6.02
N LEU A 38 6.79 -8.43 -4.80
CA LEU A 38 5.98 -7.27 -4.43
C LEU A 38 6.77 -5.96 -4.57
N GLU A 39 8.00 -5.92 -4.07
CA GLU A 39 8.87 -4.76 -4.23
C GLU A 39 9.08 -4.44 -5.72
N GLN A 40 9.37 -5.45 -6.55
CA GLN A 40 9.52 -5.28 -7.99
C GLN A 40 8.24 -4.76 -8.64
N VAL A 41 7.07 -5.34 -8.33
CA VAL A 41 5.79 -4.85 -8.89
C VAL A 41 5.60 -3.37 -8.61
N PHE A 42 5.77 -2.93 -7.36
CA PHE A 42 5.51 -1.54 -6.98
C PHE A 42 6.58 -0.55 -7.44
N LEU A 43 7.82 -1.00 -7.63
CA LEU A 43 8.92 -0.16 -8.13
C LEU A 43 9.00 -0.12 -9.66
N THR A 44 8.42 -1.10 -10.37
CA THR A 44 8.53 -1.22 -11.84
C THR A 44 7.18 -1.34 -12.53
N ASP A 45 6.51 -2.49 -12.46
CA ASP A 45 5.35 -2.80 -13.31
C ASP A 45 4.15 -1.88 -13.02
N ALA A 46 3.86 -1.61 -11.74
CA ALA A 46 2.82 -0.67 -11.35
C ALA A 46 3.14 0.79 -11.70
N ARG A 47 4.39 1.12 -12.01
CA ARG A 47 4.80 2.46 -12.47
C ARG A 47 4.58 2.68 -13.97
N SER A 48 4.37 1.62 -14.77
CA SER A 48 4.02 1.75 -16.18
C SER A 48 2.86 2.72 -16.38
N ASP A 49 2.91 3.52 -17.44
CA ASP A 49 1.82 4.45 -17.78
C ASP A 49 0.49 3.75 -18.10
N ASP A 50 0.53 2.46 -18.46
CA ASP A 50 -0.66 1.63 -18.66
C ASP A 50 -1.41 1.34 -17.36
N VAL A 51 -0.74 1.45 -16.22
CA VAL A 51 -1.34 1.25 -14.90
C VAL A 51 -1.78 2.60 -14.32
N ARG A 52 -3.04 2.71 -13.94
CA ARG A 52 -3.64 3.92 -13.37
C ARG A 52 -3.94 3.79 -11.88
N ALA A 53 -4.29 2.59 -11.44
CA ALA A 53 -4.51 2.22 -10.03
C ALA A 53 -4.18 0.74 -9.84
N VAL A 54 -3.96 0.32 -8.58
CA VAL A 54 -3.71 -1.08 -8.22
C VAL A 54 -4.73 -1.53 -7.17
N VAL A 55 -5.38 -2.65 -7.41
CA VAL A 55 -6.19 -3.38 -6.43
C VAL A 55 -5.40 -4.62 -6.02
N VAL A 56 -5.15 -4.79 -4.72
CA VAL A 56 -4.43 -5.94 -4.17
C VAL A 56 -5.41 -6.87 -3.47
N THR A 57 -5.36 -8.17 -3.79
CA THR A 57 -6.19 -9.20 -3.16
C THR A 57 -5.41 -10.51 -2.99
N GLY A 58 -5.99 -11.52 -2.37
CA GLY A 58 -5.40 -12.85 -2.24
C GLY A 58 -6.14 -13.92 -3.02
N ALA A 59 -5.43 -14.88 -3.61
CA ALA A 59 -6.03 -16.07 -4.19
C ALA A 59 -6.62 -16.97 -3.09
N GLY A 60 -7.73 -17.63 -3.40
CA GLY A 60 -8.38 -18.57 -2.50
C GLY A 60 -9.04 -17.90 -1.28
N ARG A 61 -8.89 -18.52 -0.10
CA ARG A 61 -9.66 -18.15 1.11
C ARG A 61 -9.01 -17.14 2.03
N ALA A 62 -7.77 -16.73 1.78
CA ALA A 62 -7.01 -15.78 2.61
C ALA A 62 -6.51 -14.61 1.78
N PHE A 63 -6.35 -13.46 2.43
CA PHE A 63 -5.55 -12.36 1.86
C PHE A 63 -4.06 -12.71 2.01
N CYS A 64 -3.55 -12.78 3.23
CA CYS A 64 -2.20 -13.22 3.57
C CYS A 64 -2.14 -13.60 5.06
N ALA A 65 -1.81 -14.85 5.36
CA ALA A 65 -1.82 -15.37 6.74
C ALA A 65 -0.64 -14.92 7.60
N GLY A 66 0.27 -14.12 7.07
CA GLY A 66 1.48 -13.64 7.76
C GLY A 66 2.74 -14.24 7.18
N MET A 67 3.86 -14.08 7.92
CA MET A 67 5.16 -14.63 7.53
C MET A 67 5.10 -16.15 7.43
N ASP A 68 5.73 -16.70 6.40
CA ASP A 68 5.91 -18.15 6.26
C ASP A 68 6.94 -18.64 7.29
N LEU A 69 6.45 -19.27 8.34
CA LEU A 69 7.27 -19.75 9.46
C LEU A 69 7.89 -21.14 9.20
N SER A 70 7.73 -21.69 8.00
CA SER A 70 8.28 -23.00 7.64
C SER A 70 9.74 -22.98 7.18
N ALA A 71 10.31 -21.80 6.93
CA ALA A 71 11.70 -21.64 6.51
C ALA A 71 12.69 -22.03 7.60
N GLU A 72 13.82 -22.63 7.21
CA GLU A 72 14.93 -22.92 8.13
C GLU A 72 15.69 -21.65 8.50
N GLY A 73 16.25 -21.62 9.72
CA GLY A 73 17.02 -20.48 10.24
C GLY A 73 16.13 -19.36 10.77
N ASN A 74 16.56 -18.10 10.54
CA ASN A 74 15.74 -16.94 10.91
C ASN A 74 14.61 -16.77 9.89
N VAL A 75 13.39 -17.09 10.30
CA VAL A 75 12.19 -17.06 9.42
C VAL A 75 11.86 -15.67 8.87
N PHE A 76 12.42 -14.61 9.47
CA PHE A 76 12.27 -13.23 8.98
C PHE A 76 13.36 -12.84 7.96
N GLY A 77 14.29 -13.75 7.63
CA GLY A 77 15.36 -13.53 6.67
C GLY A 77 16.49 -12.64 7.20
N LEU A 78 16.64 -12.52 8.53
CA LEU A 78 17.62 -11.64 9.16
C LEU A 78 18.91 -12.38 9.49
N ASP A 79 20.05 -11.68 9.41
CA ASP A 79 21.38 -12.19 9.80
C ASP A 79 21.63 -11.97 11.30
N GLU A 80 21.51 -13.03 12.07
CA GLU A 80 21.67 -13.01 13.53
C GLU A 80 23.10 -12.71 14.00
N SER A 81 24.10 -12.72 13.12
CA SER A 81 25.48 -12.36 13.46
C SER A 81 25.70 -10.84 13.54
N LEU A 82 24.87 -10.06 12.87
CA LEU A 82 24.96 -8.61 12.83
C LEU A 82 24.48 -7.98 14.14
N ARG A 83 25.15 -6.91 14.56
CA ARG A 83 24.82 -6.14 15.79
C ARG A 83 25.02 -4.65 15.55
N PRO A 84 24.28 -4.02 14.58
CA PRO A 84 24.47 -2.61 14.27
C PRO A 84 24.01 -1.72 15.41
N THR A 85 24.74 -0.63 15.62
CA THR A 85 24.20 0.51 16.36
C THR A 85 23.16 1.26 15.54
N PRO A 86 22.28 2.08 16.16
CA PRO A 86 21.32 2.91 15.42
C PRO A 86 22.01 3.85 14.41
N GLU A 87 23.19 4.36 14.73
CA GLU A 87 23.97 5.26 13.88
C GLU A 87 24.53 4.52 12.65
N GLU A 88 25.13 3.34 12.83
CA GLU A 88 25.63 2.49 11.75
C GLU A 88 24.51 2.07 10.81
N PHE A 89 23.40 1.58 11.37
CA PHE A 89 22.25 1.18 10.57
C PHE A 89 21.69 2.35 9.77
N ARG A 90 21.51 3.52 10.39
CA ARG A 90 20.99 4.72 9.68
C ARG A 90 21.91 5.19 8.56
N ALA A 91 23.23 5.05 8.72
CA ALA A 91 24.21 5.47 7.72
C ALA A 91 24.23 4.57 6.48
N SER A 92 23.82 3.28 6.61
CA SER A 92 24.01 2.26 5.57
C SER A 92 22.84 1.27 5.46
N TYR A 93 21.61 1.68 5.85
CA TYR A 93 20.43 0.80 5.91
C TYR A 93 20.03 0.20 4.54
N ASP A 94 20.43 0.82 3.43
CA ASP A 94 20.16 0.43 2.05
C ASP A 94 21.38 -0.16 1.32
N ALA A 95 22.43 -0.52 2.07
CA ALA A 95 23.63 -1.14 1.57
C ALA A 95 23.98 -2.42 2.36
N ALA A 96 24.72 -3.32 1.71
CA ALA A 96 25.21 -4.52 2.37
C ALA A 96 26.12 -4.17 3.58
N PRO A 97 26.02 -4.94 4.69
CA PRO A 97 25.21 -6.14 4.85
C PRO A 97 23.79 -5.85 5.41
N TYR A 98 23.44 -4.60 5.68
CA TYR A 98 22.26 -4.24 6.46
C TYR A 98 20.96 -4.26 5.67
N ASP A 99 21.02 -4.00 4.36
CA ASP A 99 19.84 -3.95 3.48
C ASP A 99 19.08 -5.29 3.40
N GLU A 100 19.79 -6.42 3.46
CA GLU A 100 19.20 -7.76 3.52
C GLU A 100 19.27 -8.39 4.90
N GLY A 101 20.34 -8.12 5.68
CA GLY A 101 20.60 -8.80 6.94
C GLY A 101 19.91 -8.19 8.17
N VAL A 102 19.49 -6.93 8.14
CA VAL A 102 18.87 -6.23 9.28
C VAL A 102 17.59 -5.54 8.92
N ARG A 103 17.50 -5.02 7.69
CA ARG A 103 16.34 -4.24 7.25
C ARG A 103 15.09 -5.12 7.16
N ASP A 104 14.01 -4.65 7.76
CA ASP A 104 12.71 -5.29 7.71
C ASP A 104 12.22 -5.43 6.26
N THR A 105 12.04 -6.67 5.83
CA THR A 105 11.62 -7.02 4.46
C THR A 105 10.20 -6.54 4.16
N GLY A 106 9.29 -6.64 5.13
CA GLY A 106 7.94 -6.08 5.03
C GLY A 106 7.96 -4.56 4.89
N GLY A 107 8.92 -3.89 5.57
CA GLY A 107 9.13 -2.45 5.46
C GLY A 107 9.59 -2.01 4.06
N LYS A 108 10.41 -2.80 3.37
CA LYS A 108 10.78 -2.53 1.97
C LYS A 108 9.55 -2.52 1.06
N VAL A 109 8.71 -3.54 1.15
CA VAL A 109 7.44 -3.65 0.39
C VAL A 109 6.51 -2.47 0.71
N THR A 110 6.34 -2.16 1.99
CA THR A 110 5.48 -1.05 2.46
C THR A 110 5.95 0.30 1.91
N LEU A 111 7.26 0.55 1.92
CA LEU A 111 7.82 1.78 1.36
C LEU A 111 7.65 1.85 -0.16
N ALA A 112 7.78 0.73 -0.88
CA ALA A 112 7.53 0.67 -2.32
C ALA A 112 6.06 0.98 -2.66
N ILE A 113 5.10 0.43 -1.89
CA ILE A 113 3.66 0.74 -1.99
C ILE A 113 3.42 2.24 -1.76
N HIS A 114 3.98 2.79 -0.68
CA HIS A 114 3.82 4.20 -0.33
C HIS A 114 4.40 5.15 -1.38
N ALA A 115 5.53 4.78 -1.97
CA ALA A 115 6.21 5.58 -2.99
C ALA A 115 5.53 5.55 -4.37
N LEU A 116 4.56 4.66 -4.60
CA LEU A 116 3.80 4.63 -5.86
C LEU A 116 2.86 5.83 -5.94
N PRO A 117 2.99 6.74 -6.95
CA PRO A 117 2.15 7.92 -7.09
C PRO A 117 0.80 7.61 -7.76
N LYS A 118 0.21 6.46 -7.43
CA LYS A 118 -1.07 5.98 -7.98
C LYS A 118 -1.92 5.43 -6.84
N PRO A 119 -3.26 5.42 -6.95
CA PRO A 119 -4.12 4.81 -5.95
C PRO A 119 -3.82 3.31 -5.78
N VAL A 120 -3.73 2.87 -4.53
CA VAL A 120 -3.59 1.45 -4.17
C VAL A 120 -4.70 1.08 -3.19
N ILE A 121 -5.47 0.05 -3.52
CA ILE A 121 -6.63 -0.40 -2.75
C ILE A 121 -6.39 -1.84 -2.29
N ALA A 122 -6.51 -2.12 -1.00
CA ALA A 122 -6.56 -3.47 -0.48
C ALA A 122 -8.00 -4.00 -0.54
N ALA A 123 -8.21 -5.13 -1.20
CA ALA A 123 -9.43 -5.94 -1.17
C ALA A 123 -9.18 -7.19 -0.31
N ILE A 124 -9.40 -7.07 1.01
CA ILE A 124 -9.06 -8.08 2.01
C ILE A 124 -10.13 -9.17 2.01
N ASN A 125 -9.90 -10.22 1.23
CA ASN A 125 -10.88 -11.29 0.97
C ASN A 125 -11.02 -12.31 2.11
N GLY A 126 -10.05 -12.40 3.03
CA GLY A 126 -10.02 -13.36 4.12
C GLY A 126 -9.03 -12.99 5.22
N PRO A 127 -8.42 -13.96 5.92
CA PRO A 127 -7.40 -13.72 6.93
C PRO A 127 -6.25 -12.84 6.41
N ALA A 128 -5.92 -11.79 7.16
CA ALA A 128 -4.81 -10.86 6.96
C ALA A 128 -4.11 -10.67 8.31
N VAL A 129 -2.96 -11.33 8.53
CA VAL A 129 -2.33 -11.42 9.86
C VAL A 129 -0.85 -11.04 9.76
N GLY A 130 -0.30 -10.38 10.78
CA GLY A 130 1.09 -9.92 10.78
C GLY A 130 1.37 -9.04 9.57
N ILE A 131 2.38 -9.41 8.75
CA ILE A 131 2.71 -8.68 7.51
C ILE A 131 1.51 -8.63 6.54
N GLY A 132 0.62 -9.63 6.54
CA GLY A 132 -0.60 -9.60 5.75
C GLY A 132 -1.56 -8.48 6.14
N ALA A 133 -1.57 -8.06 7.41
CA ALA A 133 -2.31 -6.90 7.87
C ALA A 133 -1.51 -5.61 7.66
N THR A 134 -0.22 -5.59 8.04
CA THR A 134 0.60 -4.38 8.07
C THR A 134 0.92 -3.85 6.69
N MET A 135 1.16 -4.68 5.68
CA MET A 135 1.37 -4.20 4.31
C MET A 135 0.16 -3.42 3.76
N THR A 136 -1.07 -3.77 4.21
CA THR A 136 -2.27 -3.06 3.76
C THR A 136 -2.35 -1.63 4.29
N LEU A 137 -1.62 -1.29 5.34
CA LEU A 137 -1.64 0.05 5.95
C LEU A 137 -1.04 1.12 5.05
N ALA A 138 -0.08 0.76 4.18
CA ALA A 138 0.50 1.66 3.18
C ALA A 138 -0.36 1.79 1.91
N MET A 139 -1.33 0.92 1.72
CA MET A 139 -2.33 1.07 0.66
C MET A 139 -3.30 2.19 1.04
N ASP A 140 -3.77 2.96 0.05
CA ASP A 140 -4.55 4.16 0.33
C ASP A 140 -5.90 3.85 0.97
N LEU A 141 -6.56 2.79 0.51
CA LEU A 141 -7.87 2.35 1.01
C LEU A 141 -7.89 0.84 1.26
N ARG A 142 -8.72 0.42 2.20
CA ARG A 142 -8.95 -0.99 2.55
C ARG A 142 -10.44 -1.27 2.54
N LEU A 143 -10.86 -2.21 1.69
CA LEU A 143 -12.15 -2.86 1.69
C LEU A 143 -11.96 -4.27 2.22
N ALA A 144 -12.93 -4.82 2.90
CA ALA A 144 -12.84 -6.19 3.41
C ALA A 144 -14.10 -7.01 3.16
N SER A 145 -13.89 -8.30 2.99
CA SER A 145 -14.98 -9.27 3.05
C SER A 145 -15.54 -9.34 4.48
N THR A 146 -16.85 -9.61 4.63
CA THR A 146 -17.48 -9.96 5.90
C THR A 146 -16.82 -11.19 6.57
N LYS A 147 -16.07 -11.99 5.80
CA LYS A 147 -15.30 -13.15 6.28
C LYS A 147 -13.86 -12.80 6.68
N ALA A 148 -13.41 -11.57 6.47
CA ALA A 148 -12.04 -11.17 6.81
C ALA A 148 -11.76 -11.29 8.30
N ARG A 149 -10.49 -11.59 8.61
CA ARG A 149 -9.95 -11.65 9.98
C ARG A 149 -8.62 -10.93 9.95
N ILE A 150 -8.47 -9.88 10.76
CA ILE A 150 -7.29 -9.01 10.70
C ILE A 150 -6.58 -9.05 12.05
N GLY A 151 -5.25 -9.28 12.05
CA GLY A 151 -4.50 -9.43 13.29
C GLY A 151 -3.13 -8.79 13.32
N PHE A 152 -2.85 -8.04 14.40
CA PHE A 152 -1.56 -7.44 14.72
C PHE A 152 -0.86 -8.26 15.82
N VAL A 153 -0.50 -9.49 15.49
CA VAL A 153 -0.18 -10.56 16.47
C VAL A 153 1.26 -10.56 17.00
N PHE A 154 1.99 -9.49 16.83
CA PHE A 154 3.42 -9.36 17.13
C PHE A 154 3.79 -9.79 18.55
N GLY A 155 3.05 -9.33 19.56
CA GLY A 155 3.32 -9.65 20.97
C GLY A 155 3.20 -11.14 21.29
N ARG A 156 2.42 -11.92 20.53
CA ARG A 156 2.34 -13.39 20.70
C ARG A 156 3.59 -14.10 20.21
N LEU A 157 4.32 -13.50 19.28
CA LEU A 157 5.57 -14.03 18.74
C LEU A 157 6.82 -13.45 19.42
N GLY A 158 6.64 -12.50 20.36
CA GLY A 158 7.75 -11.82 21.02
C GLY A 158 8.51 -10.86 20.13
N ILE A 159 7.87 -10.35 19.07
CA ILE A 159 8.42 -9.36 18.15
C ILE A 159 7.63 -8.05 18.21
N VAL A 160 8.09 -7.03 17.52
CA VAL A 160 7.49 -5.70 17.49
C VAL A 160 6.74 -5.47 16.17
N PRO A 161 5.83 -4.47 16.11
CA PRO A 161 5.24 -4.02 14.85
C PRO A 161 6.30 -3.68 13.80
N GLU A 162 6.14 -4.23 12.58
CA GLU A 162 7.04 -4.13 11.45
C GLU A 162 6.35 -3.43 10.25
N ALA A 163 6.95 -3.42 9.07
CA ALA A 163 6.38 -2.89 7.84
C ALA A 163 5.88 -1.44 7.97
N CYS A 164 6.62 -0.60 8.69
CA CYS A 164 6.24 0.79 8.99
C CYS A 164 4.87 0.92 9.69
N SER A 165 4.31 -0.16 10.23
CA SER A 165 2.98 -0.16 10.84
C SER A 165 2.90 0.76 12.07
N SER A 166 3.99 0.97 12.79
CA SER A 166 4.09 1.94 13.89
C SER A 166 3.89 3.39 13.42
N TRP A 167 4.11 3.68 12.13
CA TRP A 167 3.83 4.99 11.55
C TRP A 167 2.41 5.07 10.98
N PHE A 168 1.96 4.04 10.24
CA PHE A 168 0.67 4.07 9.55
C PHE A 168 -0.52 3.82 10.48
N LEU A 169 -0.48 2.75 11.30
CA LEU A 169 -1.64 2.31 12.08
C LEU A 169 -2.21 3.43 12.98
N PRO A 170 -1.40 4.14 13.81
CA PRO A 170 -1.93 5.19 14.66
C PRO A 170 -2.47 6.41 13.89
N ARG A 171 -2.03 6.62 12.63
CA ARG A 171 -2.58 7.67 11.76
C ARG A 171 -3.93 7.29 11.16
N ILE A 172 -4.20 6.01 11.01
CA ILE A 172 -5.47 5.51 10.47
C ILE A 172 -6.54 5.41 11.57
N VAL A 173 -6.20 4.79 12.71
CA VAL A 173 -7.18 4.43 13.74
C VAL A 173 -7.03 5.25 15.06
N GLY A 174 -6.02 6.10 15.14
CA GLY A 174 -5.65 6.80 16.37
C GLY A 174 -4.77 5.95 17.29
N ILE A 175 -3.97 6.61 18.14
CA ILE A 175 -2.95 5.94 18.96
C ILE A 175 -3.54 4.96 19.96
N GLN A 176 -4.67 5.31 20.59
CA GLN A 176 -5.30 4.46 21.61
C GLN A 176 -5.76 3.13 21.02
N GLN A 177 -6.47 3.15 19.89
CA GLN A 177 -6.95 1.95 19.22
C GLN A 177 -5.77 1.11 18.65
N ALA A 178 -4.74 1.76 18.14
CA ALA A 178 -3.54 1.09 17.67
C ALA A 178 -2.85 0.32 18.80
N LEU A 179 -2.67 0.95 19.97
CA LEU A 179 -2.06 0.31 21.14
C LEU A 179 -2.91 -0.86 21.66
N GLU A 180 -4.24 -0.70 21.73
CA GLU A 180 -5.15 -1.76 22.17
C GLU A 180 -5.00 -3.01 21.28
N TRP A 181 -5.01 -2.85 19.97
CA TRP A 181 -4.90 -3.97 19.04
C TRP A 181 -3.52 -4.62 19.02
N VAL A 182 -2.46 -3.82 19.14
CA VAL A 182 -1.07 -4.36 19.18
C VAL A 182 -0.79 -5.05 20.49
N TYR A 183 -1.27 -4.53 21.64
CA TYR A 183 -1.01 -5.14 22.94
C TYR A 183 -1.87 -6.39 23.19
N SER A 184 -3.14 -6.37 22.80
CA SER A 184 -4.00 -7.55 22.94
C SER A 184 -3.59 -8.66 21.99
N ALA A 185 -3.01 -8.30 20.83
CA ALA A 185 -2.67 -9.22 19.74
C ALA A 185 -3.86 -10.14 19.34
N GLU A 186 -5.08 -9.62 19.44
CA GLU A 186 -6.31 -10.33 19.08
C GLU A 186 -6.51 -10.32 17.56
N ILE A 187 -7.25 -11.32 17.10
CA ILE A 187 -7.73 -11.37 15.72
C ILE A 187 -9.07 -10.67 15.66
N LEU A 188 -9.09 -9.53 14.98
CA LEU A 188 -10.29 -8.73 14.78
C LEU A 188 -11.23 -9.36 13.77
N THR A 189 -12.53 -9.27 14.00
CA THR A 189 -13.52 -9.52 12.95
C THR A 189 -13.54 -8.36 11.94
N ALA A 190 -14.14 -8.58 10.78
CA ALA A 190 -14.32 -7.53 9.78
C ALA A 190 -15.08 -6.33 10.34
N GLU A 191 -16.13 -6.59 11.15
CA GLU A 191 -16.95 -5.57 11.78
C GLU A 191 -16.16 -4.74 12.82
N GLN A 192 -15.32 -5.39 13.63
CA GLN A 192 -14.43 -4.70 14.58
C GLN A 192 -13.42 -3.81 13.85
N ALA A 193 -12.82 -4.30 12.78
CA ALA A 193 -11.88 -3.53 11.96
C ALA A 193 -12.59 -2.34 11.28
N HIS A 194 -13.83 -2.50 10.83
CA HIS A 194 -14.63 -1.43 10.25
C HIS A 194 -15.05 -0.40 11.32
N ALA A 195 -15.54 -0.85 12.46
CA ALA A 195 -15.91 0.05 13.58
C ALA A 195 -14.70 0.87 14.08
N GLY A 196 -13.50 0.26 14.09
CA GLY A 196 -12.24 0.94 14.42
C GLY A 196 -11.65 1.77 13.28
N ARG A 197 -12.36 1.94 12.16
CA ARG A 197 -11.96 2.75 10.99
C ARG A 197 -10.70 2.26 10.25
N LEU A 198 -10.26 1.02 10.49
CA LEU A 198 -9.19 0.40 9.72
C LEU A 198 -9.65 0.10 8.30
N VAL A 199 -10.88 -0.38 8.16
CA VAL A 199 -11.51 -0.79 6.90
C VAL A 199 -12.61 0.22 6.53
N ARG A 200 -12.61 0.66 5.27
CA ARG A 200 -13.58 1.64 4.75
C ARG A 200 -15.00 1.07 4.64
N SER A 201 -15.11 -0.15 4.13
CA SER A 201 -16.42 -0.81 3.88
C SER A 201 -16.29 -2.31 3.91
N LEU A 202 -17.41 -2.98 4.21
CA LEU A 202 -17.55 -4.43 4.21
C LEU A 202 -18.41 -4.88 3.03
N HIS A 203 -18.07 -6.00 2.45
CA HIS A 203 -18.75 -6.60 1.29
C HIS A 203 -18.91 -8.10 1.49
N GLU A 204 -19.93 -8.70 0.91
CA GLU A 204 -19.97 -10.15 0.81
C GLU A 204 -18.79 -10.65 -0.03
N PRO A 205 -18.33 -11.90 0.18
CA PRO A 205 -17.12 -12.42 -0.48
C PRO A 205 -17.10 -12.20 -1.99
N ASP A 206 -18.20 -12.46 -2.67
CA ASP A 206 -18.31 -12.39 -4.14
C ASP A 206 -18.39 -10.93 -4.65
N ASP A 207 -18.80 -9.99 -3.80
CA ASP A 207 -18.96 -8.57 -4.14
C ASP A 207 -17.71 -7.74 -3.86
N LEU A 208 -16.75 -8.26 -3.07
CA LEU A 208 -15.59 -7.49 -2.62
C LEU A 208 -14.70 -7.02 -3.76
N LEU A 209 -14.24 -7.93 -4.61
CA LEU A 209 -13.33 -7.59 -5.70
C LEU A 209 -14.00 -6.68 -6.74
N PRO A 210 -15.23 -6.95 -7.19
CA PRO A 210 -15.99 -6.01 -8.02
C PRO A 210 -16.08 -4.60 -7.43
N ALA A 211 -16.44 -4.48 -6.14
CA ALA A 211 -16.54 -3.18 -5.48
C ALA A 211 -15.19 -2.44 -5.39
N ALA A 212 -14.09 -3.16 -5.17
CA ALA A 212 -12.75 -2.57 -5.14
C ALA A 212 -12.31 -2.09 -6.54
N LEU A 213 -12.60 -2.84 -7.60
CA LEU A 213 -12.33 -2.47 -8.98
C LEU A 213 -13.15 -1.25 -9.40
N ASP A 214 -14.45 -1.21 -9.08
CA ASP A 214 -15.32 -0.08 -9.37
C ASP A 214 -14.86 1.18 -8.63
N LEU A 215 -14.44 1.04 -7.38
CA LEU A 215 -13.85 2.15 -6.63
C LEU A 215 -12.57 2.66 -7.30
N ALA A 216 -11.67 1.76 -7.73
CA ALA A 216 -10.45 2.13 -8.45
C ALA A 216 -10.76 2.88 -9.76
N ARG A 217 -11.71 2.37 -10.57
CA ARG A 217 -12.15 3.02 -11.79
C ARG A 217 -12.71 4.43 -11.54
N SER A 218 -13.46 4.62 -10.46
CA SER A 218 -13.99 5.93 -10.08
C SER A 218 -12.91 6.98 -9.81
N PHE A 219 -11.70 6.54 -9.46
CA PHE A 219 -10.55 7.42 -9.21
C PHE A 219 -9.77 7.75 -10.48
N VAL A 220 -9.81 6.90 -11.50
CA VAL A 220 -8.91 7.02 -12.66
C VAL A 220 -9.62 7.42 -13.95
N VAL A 221 -10.85 6.99 -14.16
CA VAL A 221 -11.60 7.33 -15.37
C VAL A 221 -11.92 8.82 -15.39
N GLY A 222 -11.44 9.52 -16.44
CA GLY A 222 -11.64 10.98 -16.59
C GLY A 222 -10.92 11.82 -15.50
N ARG A 223 -9.84 11.35 -14.94
CA ARG A 223 -9.00 12.08 -13.96
C ARG A 223 -7.55 12.16 -14.43
N SER A 224 -6.91 13.30 -14.15
CA SER A 224 -5.48 13.51 -14.46
C SER A 224 -4.59 12.62 -13.58
N PRO A 225 -3.70 11.79 -14.17
CA PRO A 225 -2.73 10.98 -13.40
C PRO A 225 -1.78 11.85 -12.59
N VAL A 226 -1.40 13.00 -13.13
CA VAL A 226 -0.52 13.98 -12.48
C VAL A 226 -1.19 14.55 -11.24
N ALA A 227 -2.45 14.98 -11.35
CA ALA A 227 -3.19 15.54 -10.22
C ALA A 227 -3.39 14.51 -9.11
N LEU A 228 -3.71 13.26 -9.45
CA LEU A 228 -3.87 12.17 -8.47
C LEU A 228 -2.55 11.86 -7.75
N GLY A 229 -1.45 11.74 -8.49
CA GLY A 229 -0.14 11.45 -7.91
C GLY A 229 0.35 12.56 -6.98
N LEU A 230 0.19 13.82 -7.38
CA LEU A 230 0.51 14.96 -6.52
C LEU A 230 -0.39 15.04 -5.29
N ALA A 231 -1.70 14.82 -5.45
CA ALA A 231 -2.64 14.82 -4.33
C ALA A 231 -2.26 13.77 -3.27
N LYS A 232 -1.89 12.54 -3.69
CA LYS A 232 -1.39 11.51 -2.77
C LYS A 232 -0.14 11.99 -2.01
N GLN A 233 0.86 12.52 -2.71
CA GLN A 233 2.09 13.03 -2.09
C GLN A 233 1.81 14.16 -1.10
N LEU A 234 0.99 15.14 -1.48
CA LEU A 234 0.63 16.28 -0.63
C LEU A 234 -0.09 15.83 0.65
N LEU A 235 -1.08 14.95 0.55
CA LEU A 235 -1.87 14.50 1.69
C LEU A 235 -1.00 13.73 2.70
N TYR A 236 -0.14 12.81 2.24
CA TYR A 236 0.73 12.06 3.14
C TYR A 236 1.81 12.96 3.77
N ARG A 237 2.45 13.81 2.98
CA ARG A 237 3.53 14.69 3.45
C ARG A 237 3.00 15.77 4.41
N ASN A 238 1.99 16.50 3.98
CA ASN A 238 1.47 17.65 4.74
C ASN A 238 0.75 17.23 6.02
N GLY A 239 0.28 15.97 6.09
CA GLY A 239 -0.24 15.38 7.33
C GLY A 239 0.79 15.25 8.46
N ALA A 240 2.09 15.40 8.17
CA ALA A 240 3.18 15.40 9.14
C ALA A 240 3.86 16.78 9.28
N ALA A 241 3.41 17.81 8.55
CA ALA A 241 3.98 19.15 8.59
C ALA A 241 3.70 19.84 9.94
N GLY A 242 4.69 20.58 10.42
CA GLY A 242 4.60 21.30 11.69
C GLY A 242 3.76 22.59 11.63
N HIS A 243 3.55 23.14 10.44
CA HIS A 243 2.82 24.38 10.24
C HIS A 243 2.12 24.43 8.87
N PRO A 244 0.91 25.01 8.74
CA PRO A 244 0.19 25.12 7.46
C PRO A 244 0.95 25.83 6.33
N LEU A 245 1.93 26.68 6.65
CA LEU A 245 2.77 27.32 5.64
C LEU A 245 3.55 26.32 4.79
N GLU A 246 4.01 25.22 5.38
CA GLU A 246 4.72 24.15 4.65
C GLU A 246 3.79 23.50 3.61
N ALA A 247 2.54 23.25 4.00
CA ALA A 247 1.50 22.77 3.09
C ALA A 247 1.23 23.81 1.99
N HIS A 248 1.05 25.09 2.35
CA HIS A 248 0.77 26.15 1.39
C HIS A 248 1.86 26.29 0.30
N LEU A 249 3.13 26.13 0.66
CA LEU A 249 4.24 26.21 -0.29
C LEU A 249 4.18 25.06 -1.31
N SER A 250 4.01 23.83 -0.84
CA SER A 250 3.91 22.65 -1.72
C SER A 250 2.63 22.64 -2.54
N ASP A 251 1.48 23.00 -1.94
CA ASP A 251 0.19 23.12 -2.62
C ASP A 251 0.23 24.15 -3.74
N SER A 252 0.83 25.33 -3.46
CA SER A 252 0.96 26.42 -4.44
C SER A 252 1.78 25.98 -5.65
N LEU A 253 2.89 25.28 -5.42
CA LEU A 253 3.75 24.80 -6.49
C LEU A 253 3.06 23.67 -7.29
N ALA A 254 2.40 22.73 -6.62
CA ALA A 254 1.62 21.69 -7.27
C ALA A 254 0.47 22.27 -8.11
N MET A 255 -0.27 23.24 -7.55
CA MET A 255 -1.35 23.94 -8.26
C MET A 255 -0.83 24.69 -9.49
N TYR A 256 0.33 25.36 -9.36
CA TYR A 256 0.96 26.04 -10.49
C TYR A 256 1.22 25.06 -11.65
N TYR A 257 1.96 23.95 -11.39
CA TYR A 257 2.31 22.99 -12.44
C TYR A 257 1.08 22.30 -13.03
N THR A 258 0.12 21.91 -12.23
CA THR A 258 -1.11 21.29 -12.74
C THR A 258 -1.94 22.27 -13.55
N SER A 259 -2.02 23.54 -13.16
CA SER A 259 -2.80 24.55 -13.87
C SER A 259 -2.27 24.87 -15.28
N ILE A 260 -0.95 24.82 -15.47
CA ILE A 260 -0.33 25.03 -16.79
C ILE A 260 -0.25 23.76 -17.66
N GLY A 261 -0.49 22.58 -17.05
CA GLY A 261 -0.55 21.27 -17.69
C GLY A 261 -2.00 20.79 -17.92
N ASP A 262 -2.34 19.64 -17.36
CA ASP A 262 -3.65 18.99 -17.47
C ASP A 262 -4.82 19.87 -17.02
N GLY A 263 -4.59 20.83 -16.14
CA GLY A 263 -5.62 21.78 -15.68
C GLY A 263 -6.24 22.60 -16.82
N LYS A 264 -5.49 22.89 -17.89
CA LYS A 264 -6.04 23.59 -19.08
C LYS A 264 -7.09 22.72 -19.77
N GLU A 265 -6.78 21.46 -19.99
CA GLU A 265 -7.73 20.50 -20.57
C GLU A 265 -8.95 20.30 -19.66
N GLY A 266 -8.71 20.14 -18.36
CA GLY A 266 -9.79 19.98 -17.37
C GLY A 266 -10.78 21.15 -17.38
N VAL A 267 -10.29 22.40 -17.42
CA VAL A 267 -11.12 23.60 -17.50
C VAL A 267 -11.86 23.68 -18.85
N ALA A 268 -11.16 23.44 -19.97
CA ALA A 268 -11.77 23.46 -21.29
C ALA A 268 -12.89 22.43 -21.41
N ALA A 269 -12.63 21.18 -21.03
CA ALA A 269 -13.61 20.10 -21.05
C ALA A 269 -14.83 20.40 -20.18
N PHE A 270 -14.63 21.00 -19.00
CA PHE A 270 -15.72 21.41 -18.11
C PHE A 270 -16.62 22.47 -18.75
N LEU A 271 -16.02 23.52 -19.35
CA LEU A 271 -16.76 24.60 -20.00
C LEU A 271 -17.52 24.10 -21.24
N GLU A 272 -16.91 23.19 -21.99
CA GLU A 272 -17.46 22.59 -23.20
C GLU A 272 -18.44 21.43 -22.92
N LYS A 273 -18.58 21.03 -21.65
CA LYS A 273 -19.42 19.89 -21.20
C LYS A 273 -19.10 18.57 -21.91
N ARG A 274 -17.85 18.31 -22.14
CA ARG A 274 -17.32 17.05 -22.71
C ARG A 274 -16.45 16.31 -21.70
N PRO A 275 -16.21 15.00 -21.90
CA PRO A 275 -15.18 14.28 -21.15
C PRO A 275 -13.81 14.93 -21.36
N ALA A 276 -13.00 15.00 -20.28
CA ALA A 276 -11.62 15.45 -20.36
C ALA A 276 -10.71 14.34 -20.90
N SER A 277 -9.71 14.72 -21.70
CA SER A 277 -8.69 13.83 -22.25
C SER A 277 -7.33 14.28 -21.77
N PHE A 278 -6.92 13.78 -20.59
CA PHE A 278 -5.65 14.13 -19.98
C PHE A 278 -4.48 13.39 -20.64
N THR A 279 -3.39 14.09 -20.89
CA THR A 279 -2.18 13.55 -21.53
C THR A 279 -0.98 13.48 -20.58
N GLY A 280 -1.11 14.04 -19.39
CA GLY A 280 -0.08 13.97 -18.36
C GLY A 280 0.13 12.53 -17.88
N ARG A 281 1.34 12.20 -17.42
CA ARG A 281 1.72 10.87 -16.95
C ARG A 281 2.18 10.92 -15.50
N ALA A 282 1.85 9.88 -14.74
CA ALA A 282 2.30 9.76 -13.36
C ALA A 282 3.83 9.58 -13.23
N ALA A 283 4.50 9.19 -14.33
CA ALA A 283 5.96 9.13 -14.38
C ALA A 283 6.62 10.52 -14.42
N ASP A 284 5.91 11.55 -14.88
CA ASP A 284 6.43 12.89 -15.12
C ASP A 284 5.97 13.90 -14.04
N LEU A 285 5.79 13.46 -12.81
CA LEU A 285 5.39 14.36 -11.72
C LEU A 285 6.45 15.44 -11.48
N PRO A 286 6.04 16.73 -11.40
CA PRO A 286 6.96 17.79 -11.04
C PRO A 286 7.43 17.67 -9.60
N ARG A 287 8.65 18.07 -9.33
CA ARG A 287 9.13 18.19 -7.94
C ARG A 287 8.45 19.38 -7.26
N ILE A 288 7.81 19.11 -6.13
CA ILE A 288 7.07 20.11 -5.34
C ILE A 288 7.64 20.29 -3.93
N HIS A 289 8.76 19.61 -3.64
CA HIS A 289 9.46 19.68 -2.36
C HIS A 289 10.93 19.27 -2.51
#